data_2ea5cf184eabb53833067db7ffa1ffdf
#
_entry.id   2ea5cf184eabb53833067db7ffa1ffdf
#
_cell.length_a   1.000
_cell.length_b   1.000
_cell.length_c   1.000
_cell.angle_alpha   90.00
_cell.angle_beta   90.00
_cell.angle_gamma   90.00
#
_symmetry.space_group_name_H-M   'P 1'
#
loop_
_entity.id
_entity.type
_entity.pdbx_description
1 polymer ?
#
loop_
_entity_poly.entity_id
_entity_poly.type
_entity_poly.pdbx_seq_one_letter_code
_entity_poly.pdbx_strand_id
1 'polypeptide(L)'
;MKNEKKKILIADDDVDYLFQLKTMVEKMGFDVATADSQREAEEKINTQKPDLAIVDLMMEREDSGFILSYKIKKKYSDVPVIIATSVTAHTGISFDSGAENEKRWIKADAFLQKGIRADQLHREINRLLKM
;
A
#
# COMPACT_ATOMS: atom_id res chain seq x y z
N MET A 1 -1.71 -20.05 18.04
CA MET A 1 -1.48 -19.93 17.82
C MET A 1 -1.02 -19.72 17.07
N LYS A 2 -0.67 -19.55 16.96
CA LYS A 2 -0.12 -19.53 16.39
C LYS A 2 -0.09 -19.34 15.12
N ASN A 3 -0.20 -19.41 14.40
CA ASN A 3 -0.29 -19.38 12.97
C ASN A 3 -1.21 -18.33 12.46
N GLU A 4 -1.24 -17.22 13.13
CA GLU A 4 -2.01 -16.09 12.66
C GLU A 4 -1.32 -15.50 11.46
N LYS A 5 -2.07 -15.38 10.39
CA LYS A 5 -1.54 -14.76 9.20
C LYS A 5 -1.47 -13.26 9.38
N LYS A 6 -0.46 -12.66 8.78
CA LYS A 6 -0.37 -11.22 8.73
C LYS A 6 -1.47 -10.69 7.83
N LYS A 7 -2.02 -9.54 8.19
CA LYS A 7 -3.11 -8.94 7.44
C LYS A 7 -2.61 -7.79 6.60
N ILE A 8 -2.94 -7.83 5.33
CA ILE A 8 -2.55 -6.79 4.37
C ILE A 8 -3.81 -6.07 3.93
N LEU A 9 -3.82 -4.75 4.06
CA LEU A 9 -4.90 -3.93 3.52
C LEU A 9 -4.50 -3.50 2.12
N ILE A 10 -5.38 -3.70 1.14
CA ILE A 10 -5.13 -3.27 -0.23
C ILE A 10 -6.24 -2.32 -0.64
N ALA A 11 -5.87 -1.12 -1.06
CA ALA A 11 -6.83 -0.10 -1.48
C ALA A 11 -6.54 0.31 -2.91
N ASP A 12 -7.52 0.16 -3.80
CA ASP A 12 -7.38 0.51 -5.20
C ASP A 12 -8.77 0.64 -5.78
N ASP A 13 -9.02 1.70 -6.56
CA ASP A 13 -10.34 1.92 -7.14
C ASP A 13 -10.56 1.15 -8.43
N ASP A 14 -9.52 0.51 -8.95
CA ASP A 14 -9.64 -0.39 -10.09
C ASP A 14 -9.97 -1.77 -9.52
N VAL A 15 -11.23 -2.16 -9.58
CA VAL A 15 -11.66 -3.39 -8.90
C VAL A 15 -11.04 -4.63 -9.52
N ASP A 16 -10.74 -4.61 -10.82
CA ASP A 16 -10.08 -5.76 -11.44
C ASP A 16 -8.67 -5.93 -10.92
N TYR A 17 -7.93 -4.83 -10.85
CA TYR A 17 -6.58 -4.91 -10.32
C TYR A 17 -6.60 -5.26 -8.83
N LEU A 18 -7.57 -4.71 -8.10
CA LEU A 18 -7.73 -5.00 -6.69
C LEU A 18 -7.90 -6.50 -6.46
N PHE A 19 -8.75 -7.12 -7.29
CA PHE A 19 -9.00 -8.55 -7.17
C PHE A 19 -7.74 -9.35 -7.51
N GLN A 20 -7.03 -8.95 -8.57
CA GLN A 20 -5.80 -9.64 -8.94
C GLN A 20 -4.77 -9.56 -7.83
N LEU A 21 -4.61 -8.38 -7.26
CA LEU A 21 -3.63 -8.19 -6.22
C LEU A 21 -4.01 -8.96 -4.96
N LYS A 22 -5.30 -8.95 -4.63
CA LYS A 22 -5.80 -9.72 -3.49
C LYS A 22 -5.47 -11.19 -3.66
N THR A 23 -5.76 -11.74 -4.83
CA THR A 23 -5.49 -13.16 -5.09
C THR A 23 -3.99 -13.45 -4.97
N MET A 24 -3.18 -12.57 -5.54
CA MET A 24 -1.74 -12.74 -5.50
C MET A 24 -1.22 -12.76 -4.07
N VAL A 25 -1.67 -11.80 -3.26
CA VAL A 25 -1.18 -11.67 -1.90
C VAL A 25 -1.70 -12.81 -1.02
N GLU A 26 -2.93 -13.25 -1.26
CA GLU A 26 -3.46 -14.39 -0.50
C GLU A 26 -2.63 -15.65 -0.78
N LYS A 27 -2.18 -15.82 -2.01
CA LYS A 27 -1.35 -16.97 -2.35
C LYS A 27 0.00 -16.93 -1.66
N MET A 28 0.42 -15.77 -1.21
CA MET A 28 1.66 -15.65 -0.46
C MET A 28 1.50 -16.04 1.00
N GLY A 29 0.27 -16.29 1.44
CA GLY A 29 0.02 -16.72 2.80
C GLY A 29 -0.49 -15.63 3.71
N PHE A 30 -0.94 -14.51 3.17
CA PHE A 30 -1.44 -13.40 3.98
C PHE A 30 -2.95 -13.34 3.93
N ASP A 31 -3.55 -12.80 4.98
CA ASP A 31 -4.95 -12.41 4.93
C ASP A 31 -5.05 -11.03 4.29
N VAL A 32 -6.11 -10.81 3.53
CA VAL A 32 -6.25 -9.55 2.79
C VAL A 32 -7.58 -8.91 3.12
N ALA A 33 -7.55 -7.62 3.42
CA ALA A 33 -8.72 -6.77 3.47
C ALA A 33 -8.62 -5.81 2.29
N THR A 34 -9.72 -5.54 1.62
CA THR A 34 -9.72 -4.69 0.45
C THR A 34 -10.59 -3.47 0.65
N ALA A 35 -10.25 -2.40 -0.06
CA ALA A 35 -11.04 -1.20 -0.11
C ALA A 35 -10.96 -0.65 -1.53
N ASP A 36 -12.09 -0.19 -2.07
CA ASP A 36 -12.09 0.32 -3.43
C ASP A 36 -12.10 1.84 -3.50
N SER A 37 -11.86 2.48 -2.38
CA SER A 37 -11.79 3.93 -2.32
C SER A 37 -10.97 4.34 -1.11
N GLN A 38 -10.52 5.59 -1.11
CA GLN A 38 -9.85 6.13 0.05
C GLN A 38 -10.77 6.12 1.27
N ARG A 39 -12.02 6.49 1.07
CA ARG A 39 -12.97 6.54 2.17
C ARG A 39 -13.17 5.17 2.81
N GLU A 40 -13.34 4.16 1.98
CA GLU A 40 -13.52 2.81 2.50
C GLU A 40 -12.27 2.34 3.23
N ALA A 41 -11.10 2.67 2.69
CA ALA A 41 -9.86 2.29 3.34
C ALA A 41 -9.73 2.95 4.70
N GLU A 42 -10.10 4.23 4.79
CA GLU A 42 -10.05 4.93 6.07
C GLU A 42 -10.98 4.30 7.08
N GLU A 43 -12.15 3.85 6.63
CA GLU A 43 -13.07 3.17 7.54
C GLU A 43 -12.46 1.88 8.04
N LYS A 44 -11.80 1.15 7.17
CA LYS A 44 -11.23 -0.13 7.56
C LYS A 44 -10.08 0.02 8.55
N ILE A 45 -9.23 1.02 8.36
CA ILE A 45 -8.14 1.21 9.31
C ILE A 45 -8.64 1.69 10.66
N ASN A 46 -9.83 2.29 10.70
CA ASN A 46 -10.40 2.68 11.98
C ASN A 46 -10.93 1.51 12.78
N THR A 47 -11.26 0.41 12.11
CA THR A 47 -11.81 -0.75 12.78
C THR A 47 -10.79 -1.84 13.00
N GLN A 48 -9.72 -1.86 12.24
CA GLN A 48 -8.76 -2.95 12.33
C GLN A 48 -7.38 -2.48 11.86
N LYS A 49 -6.38 -2.78 12.65
CA LYS A 49 -5.00 -2.44 12.32
C LYS A 49 -4.45 -3.47 11.35
N PRO A 50 -4.01 -3.06 10.17
CA PRO A 50 -3.33 -4.00 9.28
C PRO A 50 -1.88 -4.14 9.68
N ASP A 51 -1.24 -5.21 9.21
CA ASP A 51 0.20 -5.36 9.41
C ASP A 51 0.98 -4.63 8.34
N LEU A 52 0.36 -4.41 7.18
CA LEU A 52 0.96 -3.68 6.07
C LEU A 52 -0.17 -3.20 5.18
N ALA A 53 0.03 -2.09 4.50
CA ALA A 53 -0.96 -1.56 3.57
C ALA A 53 -0.34 -1.35 2.20
N ILE A 54 -1.09 -1.70 1.15
CA ILE A 54 -0.74 -1.41 -0.23
C ILE A 54 -1.84 -0.52 -0.76
N VAL A 55 -1.50 0.73 -1.11
CA VAL A 55 -2.52 1.70 -1.49
C VAL A 55 -2.20 2.27 -2.86
N ASP A 56 -3.24 2.44 -3.66
CA ASP A 56 -3.12 3.07 -4.96
C ASP A 56 -2.83 4.57 -4.77
N LEU A 57 -1.94 5.10 -5.58
CA LEU A 57 -1.62 6.51 -5.49
C LEU A 57 -2.81 7.40 -5.80
N MET A 58 -3.54 7.06 -6.85
CA MET A 58 -4.65 7.88 -7.31
C MET A 58 -5.95 7.09 -7.19
N MET A 59 -6.86 7.59 -6.41
CA MET A 59 -8.18 6.99 -6.27
C MET A 59 -9.21 8.08 -6.51
N GLU A 60 -9.92 8.55 -5.49
CA GLU A 60 -10.87 9.64 -5.67
C GLU A 60 -10.16 10.93 -6.06
N ARG A 61 -8.88 11.05 -5.64
CA ARG A 61 -8.07 12.21 -5.94
C ARG A 61 -6.72 11.76 -6.44
N GLU A 62 -6.00 12.68 -7.04
CA GLU A 62 -4.68 12.39 -7.56
C GLU A 62 -3.69 12.04 -6.46
N ASP A 63 -3.95 12.50 -5.25
CA ASP A 63 -3.04 12.29 -4.15
C ASP A 63 -3.62 11.38 -3.06
N SER A 64 -4.65 10.62 -3.39
CA SER A 64 -5.33 9.78 -2.40
C SER A 64 -4.36 8.86 -1.67
N GLY A 65 -3.41 8.28 -2.39
CA GLY A 65 -2.47 7.36 -1.78
C GLY A 65 -1.58 8.04 -0.76
N PHE A 66 -1.14 9.25 -1.04
CA PHE A 66 -0.32 10.00 -0.09
C PHE A 66 -1.12 10.34 1.16
N ILE A 67 -2.36 10.79 0.96
CA ILE A 67 -3.20 11.15 2.10
C ILE A 67 -3.49 9.94 2.96
N LEU A 68 -3.84 8.84 2.32
CA LEU A 68 -4.16 7.62 3.05
C LEU A 68 -2.93 7.10 3.80
N SER A 69 -1.77 7.14 3.15
CA SER A 69 -0.54 6.72 3.80
C SER A 69 -0.26 7.56 5.04
N TYR A 70 -0.45 8.86 4.92
CA TYR A 70 -0.26 9.74 6.06
C TYR A 70 -1.19 9.37 7.20
N LYS A 71 -2.45 9.12 6.89
CA LYS A 71 -3.44 8.79 7.92
C LYS A 71 -3.13 7.46 8.57
N ILE A 72 -2.70 6.48 7.80
CA ILE A 72 -2.32 5.19 8.35
C ILE A 72 -1.14 5.35 9.30
N LYS A 73 -0.12 6.08 8.88
CA LYS A 73 1.06 6.27 9.71
C LYS A 73 0.76 7.08 10.95
N LYS A 74 -0.15 8.02 10.85
CA LYS A 74 -0.52 8.82 12.01
C LYS A 74 -1.22 7.97 13.05
N LYS A 75 -2.03 7.02 12.59
CA LYS A 75 -2.79 6.17 13.50
C LYS A 75 -1.93 4.98 13.96
N TYR A 76 -1.13 4.43 13.06
CA TYR A 76 -0.31 3.25 13.35
C TYR A 76 1.08 3.49 12.79
N SER A 77 1.93 4.12 13.55
CA SER A 77 3.23 4.55 13.04
C SER A 77 4.14 3.40 12.65
N ASP A 78 3.85 2.21 13.13
CA ASP A 78 4.67 1.03 12.86
C ASP A 78 4.20 0.22 11.65
N VAL A 79 3.10 0.60 11.02
CA VAL A 79 2.56 -0.14 9.88
C VAL A 79 3.24 0.33 8.60
N PRO A 80 3.94 -0.55 7.88
CA PRO A 80 4.54 -0.16 6.61
C PRO A 80 3.48 0.08 5.55
N VAL A 81 3.73 1.05 4.68
CA VAL A 81 2.82 1.38 3.60
C VAL A 81 3.57 1.37 2.28
N ILE A 82 3.02 0.64 1.31
CA ILE A 82 3.51 0.62 -0.05
C ILE A 82 2.52 1.41 -0.90
N ILE A 83 3.00 2.39 -1.64
CA ILE A 83 2.16 3.11 -2.59
C ILE A 83 2.40 2.51 -3.98
N ALA A 84 1.32 2.04 -4.59
CA ALA A 84 1.38 1.47 -5.93
C ALA A 84 0.88 2.50 -6.92
N THR A 85 1.55 2.63 -8.05
CA THR A 85 1.20 3.64 -9.02
C THR A 85 1.35 3.11 -10.42
N SER A 86 0.46 3.54 -11.31
CA SER A 86 0.61 3.29 -12.73
C SER A 86 1.37 4.43 -13.41
N VAL A 87 1.74 5.44 -12.64
CA VAL A 87 2.47 6.58 -13.18
C VAL A 87 3.88 6.15 -13.52
N THR A 88 4.32 6.51 -14.71
CA THR A 88 5.64 6.12 -15.16
C THR A 88 6.65 7.21 -14.85
N ALA A 89 7.90 6.90 -15.09
CA ALA A 89 8.97 7.82 -14.74
C ALA A 89 8.85 9.15 -15.47
N HIS A 90 8.28 9.17 -16.64
CA HIS A 90 8.24 10.42 -17.39
C HIS A 90 7.19 11.39 -16.86
N THR A 91 6.45 11.03 -15.85
CA THR A 91 5.54 11.98 -15.24
C THR A 91 6.26 12.99 -14.38
N GLY A 92 7.54 12.79 -14.17
CA GLY A 92 8.31 13.71 -13.35
C GLY A 92 8.31 13.40 -11.89
N ILE A 93 7.66 12.34 -11.49
CA ILE A 93 7.67 11.96 -10.09
C ILE A 93 8.96 11.19 -9.81
N SER A 94 9.74 11.70 -8.92
CA SER A 94 10.98 11.05 -8.53
C SER A 94 10.89 10.73 -7.07
N PHE A 95 11.09 9.46 -6.75
CA PHE A 95 10.96 9.02 -5.38
C PHE A 95 12.30 8.86 -4.70
N ASP A 96 13.37 9.03 -5.44
CA ASP A 96 14.66 8.66 -4.91
C ASP A 96 15.58 9.82 -4.75
N SER A 97 15.18 11.00 -5.12
CA SER A 97 16.21 11.97 -5.17
C SER A 97 15.97 13.05 -4.22
N GLY A 98 16.66 14.05 -4.41
CA GLY A 98 16.72 15.15 -3.62
C GLY A 98 15.48 15.86 -3.21
N ALA A 99 14.38 15.27 -3.36
CA ALA A 99 13.14 15.84 -2.87
C ALA A 99 12.94 15.50 -1.42
N GLU A 100 13.98 15.52 -0.63
CA GLU A 100 13.87 15.08 0.74
C GLU A 100 12.96 15.96 1.56
N ASN A 101 12.99 17.25 1.31
CA ASN A 101 12.09 18.12 2.04
C ASN A 101 10.65 17.83 1.72
N GLU A 102 10.38 17.46 0.48
CA GLU A 102 9.04 17.12 0.08
C GLU A 102 8.63 15.77 0.59
N LYS A 103 9.58 14.89 0.81
CA LYS A 103 9.27 13.56 1.29
C LYS A 103 8.87 13.53 2.74
N ARG A 104 9.06 14.60 3.46
CA ARG A 104 8.76 14.59 4.88
C ARG A 104 7.32 14.27 5.17
N TRP A 105 6.41 14.72 4.33
CA TRP A 105 5.00 14.48 4.56
C TRP A 105 4.53 13.20 3.89
N ILE A 106 5.34 12.63 2.99
CA ILE A 106 5.00 11.38 2.34
C ILE A 106 5.40 10.26 3.28
N LYS A 107 4.42 9.57 3.81
CA LYS A 107 4.68 8.58 4.86
C LYS A 107 4.65 7.17 4.32
N ALA A 108 5.19 6.98 3.12
CA ALA A 108 5.23 5.64 2.52
C ALA A 108 6.61 5.03 2.73
N ASP A 109 6.63 3.73 2.87
CA ASP A 109 7.88 2.99 3.05
C ASP A 109 8.44 2.49 1.73
N ALA A 110 7.59 2.38 0.71
CA ALA A 110 8.04 1.94 -0.61
C ALA A 110 7.05 2.41 -1.65
N PHE A 111 7.53 2.54 -2.88
CA PHE A 111 6.72 2.85 -4.04
C PHE A 111 6.95 1.76 -5.06
N LEU A 112 5.87 1.23 -5.63
CA LEU A 112 5.96 0.19 -6.64
C LEU A 112 5.09 0.56 -7.82
N GLN A 113 5.52 0.13 -9.00
CA GLN A 113 4.68 0.28 -10.18
C GLN A 113 3.66 -0.84 -10.20
N LYS A 114 2.45 -0.52 -10.62
CA LYS A 114 1.45 -1.55 -10.85
C LYS A 114 1.95 -2.48 -11.95
N GLY A 115 1.59 -3.74 -11.84
CA GLY A 115 2.09 -4.75 -12.75
C GLY A 115 3.36 -5.42 -12.28
N ILE A 116 3.81 -5.08 -11.09
CA ILE A 116 4.98 -5.74 -10.51
C ILE A 116 4.73 -7.25 -10.44
N ARG A 117 5.79 -8.02 -10.62
CA ARG A 117 5.67 -9.46 -10.54
C ARG A 117 5.43 -9.91 -9.11
N ALA A 118 4.75 -11.06 -9.00
CA ALA A 118 4.39 -11.57 -7.68
C ALA A 118 5.62 -11.79 -6.80
N ASP A 119 6.71 -12.31 -7.38
CA ASP A 119 7.89 -12.58 -6.57
C ASP A 119 8.54 -11.30 -6.08
N GLN A 120 8.51 -10.25 -6.88
CA GLN A 120 9.06 -8.97 -6.46
C GLN A 120 8.21 -8.36 -5.35
N LEU A 121 6.89 -8.43 -5.50
CA LEU A 121 6.00 -7.91 -4.48
C LEU A 121 6.18 -8.68 -3.17
N HIS A 122 6.27 -10.00 -3.26
CA HIS A 122 6.44 -10.83 -2.08
C HIS A 122 7.73 -10.45 -1.34
N ARG A 123 8.79 -10.21 -2.11
CA ARG A 123 10.06 -9.81 -1.52
C ARG A 123 9.94 -8.47 -0.77
N GLU A 124 9.23 -7.52 -1.37
CA GLU A 124 9.05 -6.23 -0.72
C GLU A 124 8.21 -6.35 0.54
N ILE A 125 7.16 -7.15 0.49
CA ILE A 125 6.32 -7.34 1.67
C ILE A 125 7.15 -7.96 2.80
N ASN A 126 7.90 -9.01 2.47
CA ASN A 126 8.72 -9.67 3.48
C ASN A 126 9.76 -8.72 4.06
N ARG A 127 10.35 -7.91 3.21
CA ARG A 127 11.36 -6.95 3.67
C ARG A 127 10.75 -5.98 4.67
N LEU A 128 9.58 -5.45 4.36
CA LEU A 128 8.95 -4.45 5.22
C LEU A 128 8.38 -5.08 6.49
N LEU A 129 7.93 -6.31 6.41
CA LEU A 129 7.44 -7.01 7.60
C LEU A 129 8.55 -7.66 8.39
N LYS A 130 9.77 -7.62 7.86
CA LYS A 130 10.95 -8.20 8.52
C LYS A 130 10.79 -9.69 8.75
N MET A 131 10.34 -10.34 7.71
CA MET A 131 10.12 -11.78 7.73
C MET A 131 11.25 -12.53 7.06
#